data_63879c561fbf5ff7a16c7acc21ef3a51
#
_entry.id   63879c561fbf5ff7a16c7acc21ef3a51
#
_cell.length_a   1.000
_cell.length_b   1.000
_cell.length_c   1.000
_cell.angle_alpha   90.00
_cell.angle_beta   90.00
_cell.angle_gamma   90.00
#
_symmetry.space_group_name_H-M   'P 1'
#
loop_
_entity.id
_entity.type
_entity.pdbx_description
1 polymer ?
#
loop_
_entity_poly.entity_id
_entity_poly.type
_entity_poly.pdbx_seq_one_letter_code
_entity_poly.pdbx_strand_id
1 'polypeptide(L)'
;MINDRGVRSIVTLTMCVWMLASCQESREEAMLRLVNEWNGKEIKFPARSVFTIQGKDTVDWEFGNADYKVVTYIDSVGCTSCKLQLSRWKKLVAEVDSLMNGRVPFLFYFHPKDMKELSYLLRRDRFTYPVCFDERDELNRLNQFPMDMTFQTFLLDKDNKVVAMGNPVLNPKIKDLYLGIIKGEKGMGQATNVTSVSVNETILDFGRFPQSEKQEKSFVLTNTGNGLLVIQDIITSCGCTKVEYSKEPIRPGGTLVVKVIYEAEKAEHFNKTVTVYCNTKDSPLRLTVKGTAR
;
A
#
# COMPACT_ATOMS: atom_id res chain seq x y z
N MET A 1 -59.36 -17.96 -5.47
CA MET A 1 -58.69 -17.86 -4.14
C MET A 1 -57.21 -18.14 -4.35
N ILE A 2 -56.41 -17.12 -4.55
CA ILE A 2 -54.97 -17.23 -4.73
C ILE A 2 -54.36 -17.28 -3.35
N ASN A 3 -53.57 -18.35 -3.10
CA ASN A 3 -53.08 -18.74 -1.79
C ASN A 3 -52.02 -17.75 -1.25
N ASP A 4 -52.42 -16.94 -0.28
CA ASP A 4 -51.70 -15.85 0.35
C ASP A 4 -50.33 -16.28 1.01
N ARG A 5 -50.11 -17.58 1.20
CA ARG A 5 -48.91 -18.16 1.71
C ARG A 5 -47.74 -18.21 0.70
N GLY A 6 -48.04 -18.33 -0.60
CA GLY A 6 -47.06 -18.39 -1.67
C GLY A 6 -46.38 -17.03 -1.94
N VAL A 7 -47.16 -15.95 -1.85
CA VAL A 7 -46.71 -14.58 -2.13
C VAL A 7 -45.78 -14.09 -1.00
N ARG A 8 -46.06 -14.42 0.25
CA ARG A 8 -45.21 -14.04 1.40
C ARG A 8 -43.88 -14.76 1.39
N SER A 9 -43.82 -16.02 0.91
CA SER A 9 -42.57 -16.79 0.81
C SER A 9 -41.64 -16.27 -0.29
N ILE A 10 -42.21 -15.79 -1.41
CA ILE A 10 -41.42 -15.26 -2.53
C ILE A 10 -40.88 -13.86 -2.19
N VAL A 11 -41.66 -13.02 -1.50
CA VAL A 11 -41.20 -11.67 -1.08
C VAL A 11 -40.10 -11.77 -0.01
N THR A 12 -40.18 -12.71 0.92
CA THR A 12 -39.10 -12.95 1.92
C THR A 12 -37.84 -13.52 1.29
N LEU A 13 -37.95 -14.36 0.28
CA LEU A 13 -36.78 -14.93 -0.40
C LEU A 13 -36.06 -13.91 -1.28
N THR A 14 -36.80 -13.02 -1.96
CA THR A 14 -36.23 -11.91 -2.74
C THR A 14 -35.56 -10.85 -1.84
N MET A 15 -36.10 -10.59 -0.66
CA MET A 15 -35.52 -9.62 0.27
C MET A 15 -34.20 -10.14 0.91
N CYS A 16 -34.05 -11.46 1.12
CA CYS A 16 -32.80 -12.06 1.59
C CYS A 16 -31.69 -12.07 0.52
N VAL A 17 -32.01 -12.14 -0.77
CA VAL A 17 -31.01 -12.10 -1.84
C VAL A 17 -30.39 -10.71 -2.01
N TRP A 18 -31.09 -9.65 -1.65
CA TRP A 18 -30.58 -8.27 -1.71
C TRP A 18 -29.65 -7.90 -0.56
N MET A 19 -29.63 -8.67 0.55
CA MET A 19 -28.68 -8.44 1.66
C MET A 19 -27.30 -9.08 1.43
N LEU A 20 -27.12 -9.87 0.37
CA LEU A 20 -25.83 -10.50 0.03
C LEU A 20 -25.05 -9.72 -1.05
N ALA A 21 -25.48 -8.52 -1.44
CA ALA A 21 -24.61 -7.56 -2.11
C ALA A 21 -23.64 -6.96 -1.08
N SER A 22 -22.88 -7.83 -0.41
CA SER A 22 -21.72 -7.46 0.39
C SER A 22 -20.77 -6.71 -0.53
N CYS A 23 -20.49 -5.47 -0.21
CA CYS A 23 -19.48 -4.64 -0.85
C CYS A 23 -18.16 -5.44 -0.81
N GLN A 24 -17.80 -6.08 -1.92
CA GLN A 24 -16.54 -6.79 -2.03
C GLN A 24 -15.48 -5.69 -2.15
N GLU A 25 -14.73 -5.48 -1.06
CA GLU A 25 -13.62 -4.55 -1.01
C GLU A 25 -12.67 -4.84 -2.19
N SER A 26 -12.28 -3.83 -2.96
CA SER A 26 -11.33 -4.04 -4.04
C SER A 26 -9.96 -4.43 -3.45
N ARG A 27 -9.19 -5.19 -4.22
CA ARG A 27 -7.83 -5.58 -3.80
C ARG A 27 -6.96 -4.37 -3.48
N GLU A 28 -7.16 -3.27 -4.17
CA GLU A 28 -6.44 -2.00 -3.97
C GLU A 28 -6.85 -1.32 -2.67
N GLU A 29 -8.14 -1.28 -2.34
CA GLU A 29 -8.63 -0.74 -1.07
C GLU A 29 -8.10 -1.54 0.13
N ALA A 30 -8.12 -2.87 0.03
CA ALA A 30 -7.56 -3.74 1.05
C ALA A 30 -6.05 -3.50 1.24
N MET A 31 -5.31 -3.32 0.15
CA MET A 31 -3.88 -3.03 0.17
C MET A 31 -3.59 -1.66 0.79
N LEU A 32 -4.33 -0.62 0.41
CA LEU A 32 -4.18 0.74 0.98
C LEU A 32 -4.50 0.76 2.48
N ARG A 33 -5.56 0.07 2.88
CA ARG A 33 -5.90 -0.08 4.30
C ARG A 33 -4.76 -0.75 5.07
N LEU A 34 -4.21 -1.83 4.53
CA LEU A 34 -3.09 -2.55 5.14
C LEU A 34 -1.86 -1.65 5.29
N VAL A 35 -1.47 -0.92 4.24
CA VAL A 35 -0.34 0.01 4.29
C VAL A 35 -0.57 1.11 5.33
N ASN A 36 -1.78 1.68 5.39
CA ASN A 36 -2.13 2.70 6.39
C ASN A 36 -2.12 2.16 7.82
N GLU A 37 -2.57 0.91 8.04
CA GLU A 37 -2.54 0.25 9.34
C GLU A 37 -1.11 0.06 9.85
N TRP A 38 -0.20 -0.28 8.96
CA TRP A 38 1.19 -0.57 9.33
C TRP A 38 2.07 0.67 9.42
N ASN A 39 1.70 1.74 8.77
CA ASN A 39 2.46 2.96 8.78
C ASN A 39 2.56 3.58 10.16
N GLY A 40 3.78 3.92 10.60
CA GLY A 40 4.07 4.43 11.94
C GLY A 40 3.94 3.39 13.06
N LYS A 41 3.52 2.14 12.76
CA LYS A 41 3.45 1.05 13.74
C LYS A 41 4.86 0.64 14.14
N GLU A 42 5.09 0.49 15.44
CA GLU A 42 6.36 0.02 15.97
C GLU A 42 6.51 -1.50 15.78
N ILE A 43 7.62 -1.93 15.21
CA ILE A 43 8.01 -3.34 15.16
C ILE A 43 8.70 -3.72 16.45
N LYS A 44 8.11 -4.68 17.16
CA LYS A 44 8.62 -5.24 18.41
C LYS A 44 9.56 -6.40 18.08
N PHE A 45 10.82 -6.29 18.52
CA PHE A 45 11.79 -7.34 18.34
C PHE A 45 11.76 -8.32 19.51
N PRO A 46 12.07 -9.62 19.29
CA PRO A 46 12.29 -10.58 20.37
C PRO A 46 13.38 -10.08 21.32
N ALA A 47 13.24 -10.37 22.62
CA ALA A 47 14.20 -9.97 23.65
C ALA A 47 15.62 -10.50 23.36
N ARG A 48 15.74 -11.61 22.62
CA ARG A 48 17.00 -12.20 22.18
C ARG A 48 16.87 -12.69 20.74
N SER A 49 17.61 -12.04 19.84
CA SER A 49 17.75 -12.46 18.45
C SER A 49 19.19 -12.88 18.20
N VAL A 50 19.39 -14.13 17.80
CA VAL A 50 20.73 -14.65 17.48
C VAL A 50 20.91 -14.64 15.97
N PHE A 51 21.82 -13.80 15.49
CA PHE A 51 22.16 -13.74 14.08
C PHE A 51 23.33 -14.66 13.77
N THR A 52 23.26 -15.33 12.61
CA THR A 52 24.28 -16.30 12.18
C THR A 52 24.60 -16.09 10.71
N ILE A 53 25.82 -16.46 10.31
CA ILE A 53 26.17 -16.62 8.90
C ILE A 53 25.80 -18.05 8.47
N GLN A 54 24.84 -18.13 7.53
CA GLN A 54 24.38 -19.40 6.93
C GLN A 54 23.87 -20.43 7.96
N GLY A 55 23.36 -19.96 9.11
CA GLY A 55 22.86 -20.82 10.18
C GLY A 55 23.96 -21.56 10.96
N LYS A 56 25.22 -21.13 10.89
CA LYS A 56 26.36 -21.80 11.51
C LYS A 56 27.10 -20.91 12.49
N ASP A 57 27.77 -19.89 12.01
CA ASP A 57 28.66 -19.06 12.81
C ASP A 57 27.87 -17.88 13.38
N THR A 58 27.76 -17.79 14.70
CA THR A 58 27.08 -16.68 15.39
C THR A 58 27.89 -15.39 15.19
N VAL A 59 27.19 -14.31 14.92
CA VAL A 59 27.74 -12.98 14.77
C VAL A 59 27.05 -12.00 15.70
N ASP A 60 27.83 -11.06 16.23
CA ASP A 60 27.27 -9.91 16.91
C ASP A 60 26.76 -8.92 15.86
N TRP A 61 25.43 -8.73 15.81
CA TRP A 61 24.80 -7.91 14.79
C TRP A 61 24.08 -6.74 15.45
N GLU A 62 24.81 -5.62 15.58
CA GLU A 62 24.27 -4.40 16.16
C GLU A 62 23.47 -3.60 15.12
N PHE A 63 22.25 -3.24 15.45
CA PHE A 63 21.36 -2.44 14.58
C PHE A 63 20.58 -1.36 15.33
N GLY A 64 20.79 -1.24 16.65
CA GLY A 64 20.01 -0.33 17.50
C GLY A 64 20.15 1.15 17.12
N ASN A 65 21.33 1.58 16.70
CA ASN A 65 21.66 2.99 16.44
C ASN A 65 21.53 3.41 14.97
N ALA A 66 21.00 2.56 14.11
CA ALA A 66 20.81 2.89 12.70
C ALA A 66 19.62 3.82 12.49
N ASP A 67 19.79 4.87 11.66
CA ASP A 67 18.71 5.80 11.30
C ASP A 67 17.56 5.08 10.59
N TYR A 68 17.91 4.10 9.74
CA TYR A 68 16.97 3.22 9.04
C TYR A 68 17.40 1.77 9.13
N LYS A 69 16.46 0.85 9.13
CA LYS A 69 16.65 -0.60 9.12
C LYS A 69 15.66 -1.25 8.16
N VAL A 70 16.10 -2.25 7.42
CA VAL A 70 15.18 -3.08 6.61
C VAL A 70 14.95 -4.39 7.35
N VAL A 71 13.71 -4.66 7.72
CA VAL A 71 13.30 -5.94 8.34
C VAL A 71 12.54 -6.75 7.32
N THR A 72 12.96 -7.99 7.09
CA THR A 72 12.18 -8.95 6.28
C THR A 72 11.94 -10.22 7.08
N TYR A 73 10.66 -10.59 7.13
CA TYR A 73 10.22 -11.84 7.75
C TYR A 73 9.83 -12.82 6.65
N ILE A 74 10.28 -14.05 6.77
CA ILE A 74 9.96 -15.12 5.83
C ILE A 74 9.45 -16.33 6.62
N ASP A 75 8.16 -16.64 6.44
CA ASP A 75 7.48 -17.72 7.12
C ASP A 75 7.80 -19.10 6.53
N SER A 76 7.31 -20.14 7.21
CA SER A 76 7.46 -21.54 6.83
C SER A 76 6.44 -22.03 5.80
N VAL A 77 5.51 -21.17 5.32
CA VAL A 77 4.41 -21.57 4.44
C VAL A 77 4.87 -21.58 2.98
N GLY A 78 4.70 -22.70 2.29
CA GLY A 78 4.98 -22.84 0.85
C GLY A 78 6.44 -23.13 0.51
N CYS A 79 6.85 -22.78 -0.72
CA CYS A 79 8.18 -23.07 -1.25
C CYS A 79 9.24 -22.10 -0.68
N THR A 80 10.13 -22.60 0.18
CA THR A 80 11.21 -21.84 0.81
C THR A 80 12.13 -21.16 -0.23
N SER A 81 12.61 -21.90 -1.23
CA SER A 81 13.55 -21.38 -2.22
C SER A 81 12.93 -20.28 -3.09
N CYS A 82 11.63 -20.36 -3.39
CA CYS A 82 10.89 -19.36 -4.17
C CYS A 82 10.74 -18.04 -3.39
N LYS A 83 10.53 -18.12 -2.07
CA LYS A 83 10.35 -16.95 -1.19
C LYS A 83 11.66 -16.24 -0.89
N LEU A 84 12.75 -16.97 -0.74
CA LEU A 84 14.02 -16.42 -0.28
C LEU A 84 14.61 -15.36 -1.20
N GLN A 85 14.52 -15.52 -2.53
CA GLN A 85 15.05 -14.56 -3.53
C GLN A 85 16.49 -14.07 -3.21
N LEU A 86 17.34 -14.94 -2.64
CA LEU A 86 18.65 -14.59 -2.05
C LEU A 86 19.58 -13.82 -3.00
N SER A 87 19.56 -14.16 -4.28
CA SER A 87 20.38 -13.45 -5.28
C SER A 87 19.95 -12.00 -5.49
N ARG A 88 18.67 -11.71 -5.39
CA ARG A 88 18.12 -10.34 -5.49
C ARG A 88 18.42 -9.54 -4.21
N TRP A 89 18.29 -10.18 -3.05
CA TRP A 89 18.67 -9.57 -1.77
C TRP A 89 20.14 -9.20 -1.74
N LYS A 90 21.05 -10.09 -2.17
CA LYS A 90 22.48 -9.77 -2.26
C LYS A 90 22.76 -8.51 -3.10
N LYS A 91 22.06 -8.37 -4.23
CA LYS A 91 22.22 -7.17 -5.08
C LYS A 91 21.72 -5.91 -4.38
N LEU A 92 20.54 -5.98 -3.74
CA LEU A 92 19.97 -4.82 -3.03
C LEU A 92 20.83 -4.43 -1.82
N VAL A 93 21.28 -5.39 -1.01
CA VAL A 93 22.17 -5.14 0.12
C VAL A 93 23.46 -4.46 -0.34
N ALA A 94 24.11 -4.99 -1.37
CA ALA A 94 25.34 -4.40 -1.91
C ALA A 94 25.12 -2.98 -2.47
N GLU A 95 23.98 -2.74 -3.12
CA GLU A 95 23.60 -1.42 -3.62
C GLU A 95 23.43 -0.41 -2.46
N VAL A 96 22.69 -0.79 -1.41
CA VAL A 96 22.44 0.06 -0.24
C VAL A 96 23.74 0.28 0.55
N ASP A 97 24.54 -0.76 0.76
CA ASP A 97 25.83 -0.66 1.47
C ASP A 97 26.78 0.30 0.76
N SER A 98 26.84 0.24 -0.57
CA SER A 98 27.65 1.16 -1.38
C SER A 98 27.17 2.62 -1.27
N LEU A 99 25.85 2.84 -1.24
CA LEU A 99 25.27 4.18 -1.16
C LEU A 99 25.37 4.80 0.25
N MET A 100 25.28 3.98 1.28
CA MET A 100 25.11 4.41 2.66
C MET A 100 26.29 4.02 3.58
N ASN A 101 27.39 3.50 3.02
CA ASN A 101 28.56 3.05 3.77
C ASN A 101 28.20 2.06 4.90
N GLY A 102 27.30 1.09 4.61
CA GLY A 102 26.90 0.06 5.57
C GLY A 102 26.02 0.53 6.73
N ARG A 103 25.48 1.78 6.68
CA ARG A 103 24.69 2.36 7.78
C ARG A 103 23.23 1.90 7.85
N VAL A 104 22.78 1.08 6.90
CA VAL A 104 21.40 0.57 6.86
C VAL A 104 21.43 -0.95 7.00
N PRO A 105 21.28 -1.50 8.20
CA PRO A 105 21.25 -2.94 8.41
C PRO A 105 19.99 -3.57 7.83
N PHE A 106 20.17 -4.77 7.27
CA PHE A 106 19.10 -5.65 6.85
C PHE A 106 18.94 -6.77 7.89
N LEU A 107 17.73 -6.91 8.42
CA LEU A 107 17.40 -7.87 9.46
C LEU A 107 16.54 -8.97 8.83
N PHE A 108 17.19 -10.09 8.51
CA PHE A 108 16.53 -11.26 7.93
C PHE A 108 16.08 -12.20 9.05
N TYR A 109 14.78 -12.29 9.28
CA TYR A 109 14.17 -13.25 10.19
C TYR A 109 13.51 -14.35 9.40
N PHE A 110 13.97 -15.56 9.59
CA PHE A 110 13.43 -16.74 8.94
C PHE A 110 12.79 -17.67 9.97
N HIS A 111 11.52 -17.96 9.78
CA HIS A 111 10.83 -19.04 10.49
C HIS A 111 10.74 -20.26 9.57
N PRO A 112 11.80 -21.10 9.50
CA PRO A 112 11.86 -22.20 8.55
C PRO A 112 11.07 -23.41 9.04
N LYS A 113 10.45 -24.13 8.09
CA LYS A 113 9.90 -25.47 8.34
C LYS A 113 11.02 -26.51 8.54
N ASP A 114 12.12 -26.36 7.81
CA ASP A 114 13.31 -27.19 7.87
C ASP A 114 14.57 -26.32 7.93
N MET A 115 15.23 -26.34 9.08
CA MET A 115 16.48 -25.62 9.35
C MET A 115 17.63 -26.08 8.45
N LYS A 116 17.68 -27.38 8.12
CA LYS A 116 18.74 -27.96 7.30
C LYS A 116 18.58 -27.51 5.85
N GLU A 117 17.36 -27.52 5.35
CA GLU A 117 17.02 -27.01 4.01
C GLU A 117 17.41 -25.55 3.88
N LEU A 118 16.99 -24.68 4.83
CA LEU A 118 17.34 -23.28 4.81
C LEU A 118 18.86 -23.05 4.85
N SER A 119 19.57 -23.71 5.76
CA SER A 119 21.02 -23.63 5.84
C SER A 119 21.71 -24.11 4.56
N TYR A 120 21.18 -25.13 3.92
CA TYR A 120 21.68 -25.60 2.62
C TYR A 120 21.47 -24.52 1.53
N LEU A 121 20.28 -23.93 1.44
CA LEU A 121 19.97 -22.88 0.46
C LEU A 121 20.87 -21.64 0.65
N LEU A 122 21.08 -21.20 1.89
CA LEU A 122 21.96 -20.07 2.19
C LEU A 122 23.41 -20.35 1.74
N ARG A 123 23.91 -21.59 1.93
CA ARG A 123 25.27 -22.00 1.49
C ARG A 123 25.33 -22.13 -0.04
N ARG A 124 24.37 -22.81 -0.66
CA ARG A 124 24.28 -22.99 -2.11
C ARG A 124 24.34 -21.65 -2.85
N ASP A 125 23.60 -20.66 -2.35
CA ASP A 125 23.49 -19.35 -2.97
C ASP A 125 24.56 -18.37 -2.46
N ARG A 126 25.49 -18.85 -1.61
CA ARG A 126 26.57 -18.06 -0.99
C ARG A 126 26.03 -16.77 -0.36
N PHE A 127 24.97 -16.90 0.42
CA PHE A 127 24.38 -15.79 1.16
C PHE A 127 25.09 -15.65 2.49
N THR A 128 26.00 -14.69 2.58
CA THR A 128 26.87 -14.47 3.75
C THR A 128 26.42 -13.31 4.63
N TYR A 129 25.26 -12.74 4.36
CA TYR A 129 24.68 -11.71 5.21
C TYR A 129 24.05 -12.35 6.45
N PRO A 130 24.14 -11.68 7.63
CA PRO A 130 23.60 -12.22 8.88
C PRO A 130 22.08 -12.51 8.80
N VAL A 131 21.69 -13.67 9.31
CA VAL A 131 20.30 -14.11 9.35
C VAL A 131 19.94 -14.61 10.74
N CYS A 132 18.73 -14.34 11.21
CA CYS A 132 18.17 -14.89 12.44
C CYS A 132 17.22 -16.05 12.09
N PHE A 133 17.48 -17.22 12.66
CA PHE A 133 16.57 -18.37 12.58
C PHE A 133 15.60 -18.29 13.76
N ASP A 134 14.41 -17.76 13.49
CA ASP A 134 13.34 -17.60 14.48
C ASP A 134 12.49 -18.88 14.56
N GLU A 135 13.05 -19.92 15.19
CA GLU A 135 12.42 -21.24 15.30
C GLU A 135 11.06 -21.19 15.99
N ARG A 136 10.87 -20.23 16.89
CA ARG A 136 9.66 -20.10 17.70
C ARG A 136 8.64 -19.12 17.12
N ASP A 137 8.94 -18.54 15.96
CA ASP A 137 8.12 -17.52 15.34
C ASP A 137 7.85 -16.31 16.26
N GLU A 138 8.86 -15.95 17.06
CA GLU A 138 8.70 -14.91 18.09
C GLU A 138 8.44 -13.54 17.47
N LEU A 139 9.16 -13.19 16.38
CA LEU A 139 8.99 -11.92 15.72
C LEU A 139 7.57 -11.74 15.18
N ASN A 140 7.02 -12.75 14.52
CA ASN A 140 5.67 -12.70 13.98
C ASN A 140 4.61 -12.75 15.09
N ARG A 141 4.83 -13.52 16.13
CA ARG A 141 3.91 -13.57 17.29
C ARG A 141 3.80 -12.23 18.01
N LEU A 142 4.88 -11.45 18.05
CA LEU A 142 4.88 -10.10 18.64
C LEU A 142 4.18 -9.06 17.76
N ASN A 143 4.23 -9.22 16.43
CA ASN A 143 3.80 -8.18 15.49
C ASN A 143 2.56 -8.55 14.66
N GLN A 144 2.27 -9.85 14.49
CA GLN A 144 1.15 -10.39 13.69
C GLN A 144 1.22 -9.87 12.24
N PHE A 145 2.29 -10.22 11.54
CA PHE A 145 2.53 -9.77 10.17
C PHE A 145 1.42 -10.20 9.20
N PRO A 146 1.23 -9.43 8.11
CA PRO A 146 0.29 -9.82 7.06
C PRO A 146 0.62 -11.21 6.49
N MET A 147 -0.41 -11.97 6.12
CA MET A 147 -0.21 -13.30 5.53
C MET A 147 0.42 -13.23 4.12
N ASP A 148 0.18 -12.15 3.38
CA ASP A 148 0.79 -11.95 2.06
C ASP A 148 2.25 -11.57 2.21
N MET A 149 3.14 -12.45 1.72
CA MET A 149 4.59 -12.29 1.79
C MET A 149 5.11 -11.00 1.10
N THR A 150 4.35 -10.41 0.21
CA THR A 150 4.72 -9.15 -0.44
C THR A 150 4.72 -7.98 0.54
N PHE A 151 4.05 -8.13 1.69
CA PHE A 151 3.95 -7.14 2.76
C PHE A 151 4.71 -7.53 4.04
N GLN A 152 5.55 -8.55 4.00
CA GLN A 152 6.37 -9.02 5.14
C GLN A 152 7.78 -8.40 5.15
N THR A 153 7.96 -7.28 4.45
CA THR A 153 9.20 -6.50 4.47
C THR A 153 8.89 -5.05 4.79
N PHE A 154 9.68 -4.47 5.69
CA PHE A 154 9.44 -3.15 6.27
C PHE A 154 10.74 -2.33 6.27
N LEU A 155 10.65 -1.07 5.88
CA LEU A 155 11.66 -0.07 6.20
C LEU A 155 11.26 0.59 7.52
N LEU A 156 12.14 0.58 8.49
CA LEU A 156 11.93 1.16 9.82
C LEU A 156 12.81 2.39 10.00
N ASP A 157 12.35 3.35 10.78
CA ASP A 157 13.16 4.44 11.30
C ASP A 157 14.00 4.01 12.53
N LYS A 158 14.71 4.96 13.13
CA LYS A 158 15.54 4.74 14.33
C LYS A 158 14.72 4.22 15.52
N ASP A 159 13.44 4.59 15.62
CA ASP A 159 12.53 4.22 16.71
C ASP A 159 11.77 2.92 16.41
N ASN A 160 12.22 2.14 15.42
CA ASN A 160 11.61 0.90 14.93
C ASN A 160 10.18 1.07 14.38
N LYS A 161 9.78 2.27 13.98
CA LYS A 161 8.48 2.52 13.36
C LYS A 161 8.54 2.30 11.86
N VAL A 162 7.51 1.68 11.31
CA VAL A 162 7.38 1.43 9.88
C VAL A 162 7.23 2.76 9.14
N VAL A 163 8.16 3.07 8.25
CA VAL A 163 8.12 4.23 7.35
C VAL A 163 7.77 3.85 5.91
N ALA A 164 7.98 2.59 5.53
CA ALA A 164 7.47 2.00 4.31
C ALA A 164 7.34 0.50 4.45
N MET A 165 6.40 -0.12 3.72
CA MET A 165 6.24 -1.57 3.68
C MET A 165 6.13 -2.08 2.25
N GLY A 166 6.45 -3.36 2.07
CA GLY A 166 6.44 -4.05 0.79
C GLY A 166 7.83 -4.56 0.43
N ASN A 167 7.87 -5.61 -0.38
CA ASN A 167 9.12 -6.31 -0.68
C ASN A 167 9.88 -5.63 -1.84
N PRO A 168 11.04 -4.97 -1.58
CA PRO A 168 11.79 -4.22 -2.57
C PRO A 168 12.49 -5.09 -3.62
N VAL A 169 12.69 -6.39 -3.34
CA VAL A 169 13.29 -7.30 -4.32
C VAL A 169 12.26 -7.89 -5.30
N LEU A 170 10.97 -7.77 -4.98
CA LEU A 170 9.87 -8.19 -5.84
C LEU A 170 9.27 -7.02 -6.64
N ASN A 171 9.34 -5.79 -6.11
CA ASN A 171 8.73 -4.62 -6.72
C ASN A 171 9.76 -3.47 -6.85
N PRO A 172 10.17 -3.10 -8.09
CA PRO A 172 11.11 -2.00 -8.31
C PRO A 172 10.65 -0.66 -7.74
N LYS A 173 9.34 -0.35 -7.78
CA LYS A 173 8.80 0.90 -7.21
C LYS A 173 8.97 0.96 -5.67
N ILE A 174 8.84 -0.19 -5.00
CA ILE A 174 9.10 -0.28 -3.56
C ILE A 174 10.60 -0.12 -3.28
N LYS A 175 11.48 -0.69 -4.14
CA LYS A 175 12.91 -0.47 -4.03
C LYS A 175 13.25 1.01 -4.15
N ASP A 176 12.74 1.69 -5.17
CA ASP A 176 12.97 3.11 -5.40
C ASP A 176 12.46 3.96 -4.22
N LEU A 177 11.29 3.62 -3.67
CA LEU A 177 10.75 4.23 -2.46
C LEU A 177 11.71 4.10 -1.28
N TYR A 178 12.21 2.87 -0.99
CA TYR A 178 13.14 2.64 0.11
C TYR A 178 14.43 3.45 -0.07
N LEU A 179 15.02 3.40 -1.27
CA LEU A 179 16.24 4.13 -1.58
C LEU A 179 16.07 5.64 -1.46
N GLY A 180 14.95 6.19 -1.91
CA GLY A 180 14.63 7.60 -1.78
C GLY A 180 14.49 8.04 -0.32
N ILE A 181 13.80 7.25 0.52
CA ILE A 181 13.68 7.51 1.97
C ILE A 181 15.07 7.50 2.63
N ILE A 182 15.85 6.45 2.40
CA ILE A 182 17.17 6.26 3.00
C ILE A 182 18.14 7.38 2.61
N LYS A 183 18.08 7.87 1.36
CA LYS A 183 18.91 8.99 0.88
C LYS A 183 18.45 10.35 1.40
N GLY A 184 17.28 10.42 2.06
CA GLY A 184 16.69 11.68 2.48
C GLY A 184 16.21 12.54 1.31
N GLU A 185 15.93 11.93 0.16
CA GLU A 185 15.34 12.59 -0.98
C GLU A 185 13.97 13.13 -0.57
N LYS A 186 13.87 14.46 -0.44
CA LYS A 186 12.64 15.13 -0.02
C LYS A 186 11.51 14.74 -0.98
N GLY A 187 10.57 13.94 -0.49
CA GLY A 187 9.37 13.52 -1.23
C GLY A 187 9.18 12.02 -1.39
N MET A 188 10.18 11.16 -1.15
CA MET A 188 10.02 9.71 -1.26
C MET A 188 9.81 8.98 0.07
N GLY A 189 10.26 9.55 1.20
CA GLY A 189 10.11 8.96 2.53
C GLY A 189 8.89 9.42 3.31
N GLN A 190 8.08 10.27 2.71
CA GLN A 190 6.92 10.86 3.38
C GLN A 190 5.60 10.48 2.70
N ALA A 191 5.46 9.22 2.26
CA ALA A 191 4.12 8.68 1.98
C ALA A 191 3.22 8.66 3.25
N THR A 192 3.75 9.14 4.38
CA THR A 192 3.09 9.22 5.67
C THR A 192 3.07 10.60 6.29
N ASN A 193 3.63 11.60 5.67
CA ASN A 193 3.28 12.96 6.03
C ASN A 193 1.89 13.22 5.47
N VAL A 194 0.92 12.96 6.33
CA VAL A 194 -0.43 13.46 6.16
C VAL A 194 -0.28 14.95 5.86
N THR A 195 -0.57 15.36 4.63
CA THR A 195 -0.66 16.76 4.26
C THR A 195 -2.11 17.22 4.35
N SER A 196 -2.37 18.44 4.00
CA SER A 196 -3.72 18.97 3.90
C SER A 196 -4.01 19.36 2.46
N VAL A 197 -5.26 19.18 2.04
CA VAL A 197 -5.70 19.54 0.69
C VAL A 197 -6.97 20.36 0.79
N SER A 198 -7.09 21.37 -0.03
CA SER A 198 -8.34 22.07 -0.30
C SER A 198 -8.79 21.79 -1.72
N VAL A 199 -10.10 21.76 -1.93
CA VAL A 199 -10.71 21.59 -3.24
C VAL A 199 -11.48 22.87 -3.56
N ASN A 200 -11.34 23.41 -4.77
CA ASN A 200 -12.03 24.65 -5.17
C ASN A 200 -13.56 24.55 -5.03
N GLU A 201 -14.09 23.38 -5.36
CA GLU A 201 -15.51 23.06 -5.23
C GLU A 201 -15.67 21.54 -5.06
N THR A 202 -16.66 21.10 -4.29
CA THR A 202 -16.95 19.67 -4.07
C THR A 202 -18.00 19.13 -5.01
N ILE A 203 -18.64 19.98 -5.81
CA ILE A 203 -19.73 19.64 -6.74
C ILE A 203 -19.46 20.32 -8.08
N LEU A 204 -19.28 19.54 -9.15
CA LEU A 204 -19.32 20.01 -10.53
C LEU A 204 -20.72 19.85 -11.09
N ASP A 205 -21.41 20.94 -11.35
CA ASP A 205 -22.70 20.94 -12.00
C ASP A 205 -22.55 21.23 -13.51
N PHE A 206 -22.81 20.24 -14.35
CA PHE A 206 -22.76 20.36 -15.80
C PHE A 206 -23.97 21.06 -16.39
N GLY A 207 -25.01 21.33 -15.58
CA GLY A 207 -26.23 21.93 -16.05
C GLY A 207 -27.03 21.00 -16.96
N ARG A 208 -27.68 21.61 -17.99
CA ARG A 208 -28.47 20.88 -19.01
C ARG A 208 -27.74 20.94 -20.34
N PHE A 209 -27.55 19.79 -21.00
CA PHE A 209 -26.82 19.68 -22.26
C PHE A 209 -27.43 18.57 -23.16
N PRO A 210 -27.18 18.63 -24.48
CA PRO A 210 -27.57 17.54 -25.39
C PRO A 210 -26.87 16.24 -25.06
N GLN A 211 -27.60 15.11 -25.07
CA GLN A 211 -27.02 13.78 -24.79
C GLN A 211 -25.85 13.46 -25.70
N SER A 212 -25.84 13.91 -26.95
CA SER A 212 -24.77 13.67 -27.91
C SER A 212 -23.50 14.45 -27.65
N GLU A 213 -23.52 15.38 -26.69
CA GLU A 213 -22.36 16.23 -26.37
C GLU A 213 -21.62 15.73 -25.15
N LYS A 214 -20.32 15.50 -25.36
CA LYS A 214 -19.38 15.25 -24.28
C LYS A 214 -19.18 16.51 -23.45
N GLN A 215 -19.25 16.39 -22.15
CA GLN A 215 -19.06 17.49 -21.20
C GLN A 215 -17.73 17.36 -20.46
N GLU A 216 -17.05 18.49 -20.24
CA GLU A 216 -15.78 18.53 -19.54
C GLU A 216 -15.78 19.66 -18.49
N LYS A 217 -15.41 19.33 -17.25
CA LYS A 217 -15.15 20.27 -16.15
C LYS A 217 -14.00 19.75 -15.29
N SER A 218 -13.48 20.58 -14.40
CA SER A 218 -12.34 20.19 -13.59
C SER A 218 -12.51 20.58 -12.13
N PHE A 219 -12.11 19.68 -11.23
CA PHE A 219 -11.78 20.03 -9.86
C PHE A 219 -10.32 20.52 -9.80
N VAL A 220 -10.07 21.47 -8.92
CA VAL A 220 -8.70 21.90 -8.62
C VAL A 220 -8.40 21.58 -7.16
N LEU A 221 -7.44 20.70 -6.94
CA LEU A 221 -6.94 20.33 -5.62
C LEU A 221 -5.70 21.15 -5.33
N THR A 222 -5.66 21.84 -4.19
CA THR A 222 -4.50 22.63 -3.74
C THR A 222 -3.90 21.98 -2.51
N ASN A 223 -2.60 21.68 -2.53
CA ASN A 223 -1.87 21.22 -1.36
C ASN A 223 -1.68 22.38 -0.38
N THR A 224 -2.46 22.38 0.69
CA THR A 224 -2.43 23.41 1.75
C THR A 224 -1.57 23.02 2.95
N GLY A 225 -0.99 21.82 2.95
CA GLY A 225 -0.10 21.34 4.01
C GLY A 225 1.37 21.57 3.69
N ASN A 226 2.23 21.08 4.57
CA ASN A 226 3.69 21.27 4.48
C ASN A 226 4.42 20.10 3.82
N GLY A 227 3.73 18.95 3.61
CA GLY A 227 4.25 17.75 2.93
C GLY A 227 3.83 17.70 1.47
N LEU A 228 4.39 16.77 0.70
CA LEU A 228 3.92 16.49 -0.66
C LEU A 228 2.51 15.88 -0.62
N LEU A 229 1.61 16.37 -1.47
CA LEU A 229 0.32 15.73 -1.70
C LEU A 229 0.49 14.68 -2.82
N VAL A 230 0.20 13.43 -2.48
CA VAL A 230 0.26 12.30 -3.40
C VAL A 230 -1.15 11.78 -3.64
N ILE A 231 -1.58 11.79 -4.90
CA ILE A 231 -2.82 11.14 -5.29
C ILE A 231 -2.51 9.66 -5.57
N GLN A 232 -3.10 8.80 -4.78
CA GLN A 232 -2.91 7.35 -4.88
C GLN A 232 -3.79 6.80 -5.99
N ASP A 233 -5.07 7.20 -6.01
CA ASP A 233 -6.01 6.84 -7.06
C ASP A 233 -7.20 7.81 -7.13
N ILE A 234 -7.90 7.83 -8.26
CA ILE A 234 -9.19 8.52 -8.44
C ILE A 234 -10.15 7.57 -9.13
N ILE A 235 -11.21 7.19 -8.44
CA ILE A 235 -12.24 6.30 -8.96
C ILE A 235 -13.56 7.02 -9.17
N THR A 236 -14.33 6.56 -10.16
CA THR A 236 -15.65 7.09 -10.50
C THR A 236 -16.74 6.03 -10.28
N SER A 237 -17.93 6.46 -9.88
CA SER A 237 -19.03 5.54 -9.58
C SER A 237 -19.70 4.92 -10.82
N CYS A 238 -19.31 5.32 -12.06
CA CYS A 238 -19.78 4.73 -13.31
C CYS A 238 -18.76 4.88 -14.44
N GLY A 239 -18.83 4.02 -15.45
CA GLY A 239 -18.04 4.11 -16.67
C GLY A 239 -18.34 5.32 -17.57
N CYS A 240 -19.50 5.98 -17.36
CA CYS A 240 -19.91 7.20 -18.04
C CYS A 240 -19.13 8.46 -17.60
N THR A 241 -18.34 8.34 -16.53
CA THR A 241 -17.50 9.43 -15.99
C THR A 241 -16.04 8.99 -16.05
N LYS A 242 -15.22 9.71 -16.78
CA LYS A 242 -13.76 9.49 -16.86
C LYS A 242 -13.03 10.63 -16.20
N VAL A 243 -11.84 10.37 -15.66
CA VAL A 243 -10.97 11.40 -15.06
C VAL A 243 -9.57 11.34 -15.67
N GLU A 244 -8.99 12.52 -15.88
CA GLU A 244 -7.62 12.70 -16.34
C GLU A 244 -6.90 13.62 -15.35
N TYR A 245 -5.73 13.20 -14.88
CA TYR A 245 -4.91 13.96 -13.92
C TYR A 245 -3.44 13.56 -13.99
N SER A 246 -2.54 14.44 -13.53
CA SER A 246 -1.12 14.10 -13.36
C SER A 246 -0.93 13.24 -12.12
N LYS A 247 -0.09 12.21 -12.24
CA LYS A 247 0.32 11.35 -11.12
C LYS A 247 1.55 11.87 -10.37
N GLU A 248 2.05 13.05 -10.74
CA GLU A 248 3.20 13.65 -10.07
C GLU A 248 2.80 14.18 -8.68
N PRO A 249 3.66 14.00 -7.66
CA PRO A 249 3.44 14.56 -6.35
C PRO A 249 3.35 16.10 -6.39
N ILE A 250 2.38 16.66 -5.67
CA ILE A 250 2.11 18.10 -5.64
C ILE A 250 2.83 18.73 -4.43
N ARG A 251 3.72 19.68 -4.67
CA ARG A 251 4.46 20.41 -3.63
C ARG A 251 3.52 21.26 -2.76
N PRO A 252 3.91 21.62 -1.52
CA PRO A 252 3.20 22.63 -0.73
C PRO A 252 2.88 23.88 -1.53
N GLY A 253 1.63 24.34 -1.48
CA GLY A 253 1.12 25.46 -2.28
C GLY A 253 0.84 25.15 -3.76
N GLY A 254 1.24 23.97 -4.25
CA GLY A 254 0.98 23.54 -5.63
C GLY A 254 -0.46 23.05 -5.82
N THR A 255 -0.87 22.98 -7.10
CA THR A 255 -2.22 22.59 -7.50
C THR A 255 -2.20 21.40 -8.44
N LEU A 256 -3.27 20.59 -8.39
CA LEU A 256 -3.57 19.54 -9.34
C LEU A 256 -4.94 19.79 -9.97
N VAL A 257 -4.98 19.79 -11.29
CA VAL A 257 -6.23 19.81 -12.03
C VAL A 257 -6.68 18.36 -12.30
N VAL A 258 -7.87 18.02 -11.81
CA VAL A 258 -8.54 16.75 -12.08
C VAL A 258 -9.65 17.03 -13.10
N LYS A 259 -9.38 16.73 -14.36
CA LYS A 259 -10.32 16.89 -15.45
C LYS A 259 -11.34 15.77 -15.39
N VAL A 260 -12.63 16.12 -15.36
CA VAL A 260 -13.75 15.19 -15.37
C VAL A 260 -14.43 15.27 -16.72
N ILE A 261 -14.61 14.13 -17.33
CA ILE A 261 -15.23 13.96 -18.64
C ILE A 261 -16.48 13.11 -18.44
N TYR A 262 -17.63 13.64 -18.82
CA TYR A 262 -18.90 12.94 -18.76
C TYR A 262 -19.46 12.72 -20.17
N GLU A 263 -19.79 11.45 -20.49
CA GLU A 263 -20.44 11.03 -21.74
C GLU A 263 -21.75 10.32 -21.38
N ALA A 264 -22.89 10.93 -21.73
CA ALA A 264 -24.19 10.37 -21.41
C ALA A 264 -24.53 9.19 -22.33
N GLU A 265 -24.86 8.04 -21.77
CA GLU A 265 -25.33 6.87 -22.53
C GLU A 265 -26.79 7.04 -22.99
N LYS A 266 -27.57 7.79 -22.24
CA LYS A 266 -29.00 8.11 -22.52
C LYS A 266 -29.38 9.45 -21.92
N ALA A 267 -30.53 9.98 -22.35
CA ALA A 267 -31.10 11.16 -21.72
C ALA A 267 -31.46 10.84 -20.25
N GLU A 268 -30.78 11.46 -19.30
CA GLU A 268 -31.01 11.22 -17.87
C GLU A 268 -30.57 12.42 -17.02
N HIS A 269 -31.15 12.51 -15.82
CA HIS A 269 -30.55 13.28 -14.73
C HIS A 269 -29.51 12.40 -14.02
N PHE A 270 -28.28 12.89 -13.83
CA PHE A 270 -27.23 12.13 -13.18
C PHE A 270 -26.67 12.85 -11.97
N ASN A 271 -26.24 12.02 -11.01
CA ASN A 271 -25.49 12.42 -9.83
C ASN A 271 -24.47 11.30 -9.56
N LYS A 272 -23.20 11.54 -9.86
CA LYS A 272 -22.12 10.57 -9.80
C LYS A 272 -21.05 11.02 -8.81
N THR A 273 -20.34 10.08 -8.22
CA THR A 273 -19.27 10.35 -7.27
C THR A 273 -17.91 10.14 -7.92
N VAL A 274 -17.00 11.07 -7.67
CA VAL A 274 -15.56 10.94 -7.93
C VAL A 274 -14.88 10.85 -6.58
N THR A 275 -14.23 9.74 -6.32
CA THR A 275 -13.54 9.46 -5.04
C THR A 275 -12.05 9.60 -5.25
N VAL A 276 -11.41 10.51 -4.52
CA VAL A 276 -9.96 10.78 -4.60
C VAL A 276 -9.27 10.20 -3.37
N TYR A 277 -8.39 9.23 -3.58
CA TYR A 277 -7.52 8.66 -2.56
C TYR A 277 -6.19 9.40 -2.55
N CYS A 278 -5.83 9.98 -1.42
CA CYS A 278 -4.60 10.75 -1.26
C CYS A 278 -4.08 10.66 0.18
N ASN A 279 -2.84 11.13 0.41
CA ASN A 279 -2.20 11.12 1.73
C ASN A 279 -2.64 12.28 2.64
N THR A 280 -3.94 12.45 2.82
CA THR A 280 -4.51 13.45 3.76
C THR A 280 -5.34 12.76 4.84
N LYS A 281 -5.57 13.46 5.96
CA LYS A 281 -6.43 12.91 7.06
C LYS A 281 -7.87 12.66 6.60
N ASP A 282 -8.34 13.47 5.65
CA ASP A 282 -9.72 13.43 5.16
C ASP A 282 -9.88 12.51 3.94
N SER A 283 -8.84 11.74 3.60
CA SER A 283 -8.90 10.76 2.50
C SER A 283 -9.77 9.55 2.90
N PRO A 284 -10.61 9.07 1.97
CA PRO A 284 -10.82 9.57 0.60
C PRO A 284 -11.74 10.79 0.53
N LEU A 285 -11.40 11.74 -0.36
CA LEU A 285 -12.27 12.87 -0.66
C LEU A 285 -13.40 12.42 -1.59
N ARG A 286 -14.62 12.77 -1.26
CA ARG A 286 -15.80 12.48 -2.09
C ARG A 286 -16.28 13.74 -2.79
N LEU A 287 -16.16 13.76 -4.12
CA LEU A 287 -16.57 14.86 -4.97
C LEU A 287 -17.78 14.42 -5.80
N THR A 288 -18.66 15.35 -6.11
CA THR A 288 -19.91 15.07 -6.80
C THR A 288 -19.90 15.68 -8.20
N VAL A 289 -20.41 14.94 -9.16
CA VAL A 289 -20.63 15.39 -10.54
C VAL A 289 -22.09 15.20 -10.87
N LYS A 290 -22.79 16.25 -11.25
CA LYS A 290 -24.22 16.20 -11.55
C LYS A 290 -24.59 17.01 -12.78
N GLY A 291 -25.75 16.70 -13.36
CA GLY A 291 -26.29 17.39 -14.53
C GLY A 291 -27.50 16.69 -15.11
N THR A 292 -27.95 17.17 -16.28
CA THR A 292 -29.07 16.60 -17.02
C THR A 292 -28.72 16.54 -18.50
N ALA A 293 -28.57 15.34 -19.04
CA ALA A 293 -28.49 15.07 -20.47
C ALA A 293 -29.89 14.98 -21.05
N ARG A 294 -30.15 15.57 -22.24
CA ARG A 294 -31.45 15.62 -22.92
C ARG A 294 -31.37 15.18 -24.36
#